data_f36f348b0bec5015a5083603340c1f55
#
_entry.id   f36f348b0bec5015a5083603340c1f55
#
_cell.length_a   1.000
_cell.length_b   1.000
_cell.length_c   1.000
_cell.angle_alpha   90.00
_cell.angle_beta   90.00
_cell.angle_gamma   90.00
#
_symmetry.space_group_name_H-M   'P 1'
#
loop_
_entity.id
_entity.type
_entity.pdbx_description
1 polymer ?
#
loop_
_entity_poly.entity_id
_entity_poly.type
_entity_poly.pdbx_seq_one_letter_code
_entity_poly.pdbx_strand_id
1 'polypeptide(L)'
;GWKVRQVSATAGDLLADLDMALIEGPVMHLAGRHLRMDIVSALRSRGVMATCATVYDQKLLPLSDEAQSAMAGTAPVIAPLLSPRSASHFVEQVGDLARVHAVVISPAVAAVLPEGACASIQVAQQPTGLEMRRNVEKLLADCRLA
;
A
#
# COMPACT_ATOMS: atom_id res chain seq x y z
N GLY A 1 24.96 6.12 -15.95
CA GLY A 1 23.77 5.98 -15.07
C GLY A 1 22.51 5.86 -15.91
N TRP A 2 21.42 5.41 -15.32
CA TRP A 2 20.11 5.29 -15.97
C TRP A 2 19.51 6.68 -16.21
N LYS A 3 18.89 6.88 -17.37
CA LYS A 3 18.15 8.09 -17.67
C LYS A 3 16.65 7.85 -17.43
N VAL A 4 16.09 8.51 -16.43
CA VAL A 4 14.64 8.48 -16.19
C VAL A 4 13.95 9.34 -17.24
N ARG A 5 13.01 8.79 -17.99
CA ARG A 5 12.22 9.47 -19.01
C ARG A 5 10.82 9.85 -18.49
N GLN A 6 10.23 9.00 -17.65
CA GLN A 6 8.87 9.19 -17.13
C GLN A 6 8.75 8.65 -15.73
N VAL A 7 7.91 9.30 -14.90
CA VAL A 7 7.49 8.86 -13.58
C VAL A 7 5.98 9.02 -13.50
N SER A 8 5.28 7.97 -13.09
CA SER A 8 3.83 7.97 -12.93
C SER A 8 3.44 7.47 -11.54
N ALA A 9 2.31 7.93 -11.02
CA ALA A 9 1.85 7.59 -9.66
C ALA A 9 1.42 6.12 -9.56
N THR A 10 0.82 5.59 -10.63
CA THR A 10 0.35 4.19 -10.69
C THR A 10 0.79 3.52 -12.00
N ALA A 11 0.71 2.18 -12.02
CA ALA A 11 0.96 1.40 -13.23
C ALA A 11 -0.07 1.70 -14.34
N GLY A 12 -1.30 2.04 -13.95
CA GLY A 12 -2.35 2.45 -14.89
C GLY A 12 -2.00 3.78 -15.56
N ASP A 13 -1.59 4.78 -14.78
CA ASP A 13 -1.16 6.07 -15.28
C ASP A 13 0.06 5.92 -16.19
N LEU A 14 1.04 5.08 -15.79
CA LEU A 14 2.20 4.78 -16.63
C LEU A 14 1.79 4.25 -18.00
N LEU A 15 0.86 3.29 -18.05
CA LEU A 15 0.41 2.70 -19.31
C LEU A 15 -0.45 3.65 -20.13
N ALA A 16 -1.20 4.56 -19.49
CA ALA A 16 -2.02 5.56 -20.18
C ALA A 16 -1.16 6.64 -20.82
N ASP A 17 -0.12 7.08 -20.10
CA ASP A 17 0.75 8.20 -20.52
C ASP A 17 1.93 7.74 -21.37
N LEU A 18 2.14 6.41 -21.52
CA LEU A 18 3.29 5.88 -22.24
C LEU A 18 3.19 6.16 -23.73
N ASP A 19 4.05 7.02 -24.23
CA ASP A 19 4.20 7.22 -25.67
C ASP A 19 4.90 6.03 -26.32
N MET A 20 4.13 5.22 -27.04
CA MET A 20 4.61 4.02 -27.70
C MET A 20 5.64 4.31 -28.77
N ALA A 21 5.64 5.51 -29.36
CA ALA A 21 6.64 5.92 -30.37
C ALA A 21 8.04 6.10 -29.79
N LEU A 22 8.14 6.24 -28.46
CA LEU A 22 9.43 6.37 -27.78
C LEU A 22 10.04 5.01 -27.36
N ILE A 23 9.36 3.91 -27.63
CA ILE A 23 9.84 2.55 -27.30
C ILE A 23 10.58 1.97 -28.52
N GLU A 24 11.89 2.06 -28.49
CA GLU A 24 12.76 1.62 -29.60
C GLU A 24 13.22 0.15 -29.50
N GLY A 25 12.79 -0.59 -28.50
CA GLY A 25 13.28 -1.97 -28.28
C GLY A 25 12.49 -2.73 -27.22
N PRO A 26 13.01 -3.91 -26.82
CA PRO A 26 12.35 -4.73 -25.80
C PRO A 26 12.32 -4.01 -24.45
N VAL A 27 11.21 -4.14 -23.74
CA VAL A 27 10.98 -3.57 -22.41
C VAL A 27 11.10 -4.66 -21.35
N MET A 28 11.80 -4.37 -20.26
CA MET A 28 11.84 -5.23 -19.07
C MET A 28 11.16 -4.55 -17.91
N HIS A 29 10.14 -5.18 -17.36
CA HIS A 29 9.48 -4.77 -16.12
C HIS A 29 10.22 -5.42 -14.94
N LEU A 30 10.97 -4.63 -14.19
CA LEU A 30 11.57 -5.06 -12.92
C LEU A 30 10.54 -4.90 -11.81
N ALA A 31 10.10 -5.99 -11.21
CA ALA A 31 8.94 -5.99 -10.33
C ALA A 31 9.13 -6.84 -9.08
N GLY A 32 8.28 -6.62 -8.08
CA GLY A 32 8.08 -7.55 -6.99
C GLY A 32 7.28 -8.77 -7.40
N ARG A 33 7.35 -9.84 -6.61
CA ARG A 33 6.57 -11.08 -6.84
C ARG A 33 5.06 -10.83 -6.92
N HIS A 34 4.54 -9.91 -6.12
CA HIS A 34 3.12 -9.59 -6.06
C HIS A 34 2.82 -8.34 -6.91
N LEU A 35 2.16 -8.56 -8.03
CA LEU A 35 1.78 -7.50 -8.97
C LEU A 35 0.31 -7.13 -8.77
N ARG A 36 0.01 -5.83 -8.79
CA ARG A 36 -1.39 -5.33 -8.85
C ARG A 36 -1.93 -5.27 -10.26
N MET A 37 -1.04 -5.13 -11.24
CA MET A 37 -1.35 -5.02 -12.66
C MET A 37 -0.29 -5.74 -13.48
N ASP A 38 -0.72 -6.46 -14.49
CA ASP A 38 0.17 -7.10 -15.45
C ASP A 38 0.55 -6.12 -16.58
N ILE A 39 1.59 -5.33 -16.32
CA ILE A 39 2.13 -4.36 -17.29
C ILE A 39 2.66 -5.06 -18.53
N VAL A 40 3.23 -6.25 -18.39
CA VAL A 40 3.83 -6.98 -19.52
C VAL A 40 2.77 -7.40 -20.51
N SER A 41 1.66 -7.98 -20.07
CA SER A 41 0.55 -8.34 -20.95
C SER A 41 -0.08 -7.10 -21.62
N ALA A 42 -0.21 -5.99 -20.89
CA ALA A 42 -0.71 -4.74 -21.45
C ALA A 42 0.22 -4.14 -22.50
N LEU A 43 1.54 -4.26 -22.35
CA LEU A 43 2.50 -3.81 -23.38
C LEU A 43 2.50 -4.75 -24.60
N ARG A 44 2.45 -6.06 -24.38
CA ARG A 44 2.40 -7.05 -25.47
C ARG A 44 1.15 -6.89 -26.32
N SER A 45 -0.01 -6.60 -25.74
CA SER A 45 -1.24 -6.34 -26.48
C SER A 45 -1.16 -5.09 -27.37
N ARG A 46 -0.20 -4.18 -27.10
CA ARG A 46 0.12 -3.00 -27.91
C ARG A 46 1.29 -3.23 -28.88
N GLY A 47 1.73 -4.49 -29.06
CA GLY A 47 2.80 -4.86 -29.99
C GLY A 47 4.23 -4.68 -29.46
N VAL A 48 4.41 -4.36 -28.16
CA VAL A 48 5.75 -4.21 -27.56
C VAL A 48 6.27 -5.55 -27.08
N MET A 49 7.49 -5.88 -27.43
CA MET A 49 8.22 -7.01 -26.82
C MET A 49 8.51 -6.66 -25.36
N ALA A 50 7.84 -7.32 -24.42
CA ALA A 50 7.99 -7.05 -23.00
C ALA A 50 8.21 -8.32 -22.20
N THR A 51 9.06 -8.24 -21.17
CA THR A 51 9.35 -9.33 -20.22
C THR A 51 9.27 -8.80 -18.79
N CYS A 52 9.09 -9.70 -17.82
CA CYS A 52 9.13 -9.38 -16.40
C CYS A 52 10.30 -10.10 -15.74
N ALA A 53 11.01 -9.37 -14.87
CA ALA A 53 11.97 -9.97 -13.95
C ALA A 53 11.54 -9.67 -12.51
N THR A 54 11.32 -10.72 -11.73
CA THR A 54 11.06 -10.58 -10.29
C THR A 54 12.37 -10.29 -9.57
N VAL A 55 12.48 -9.08 -8.99
CA VAL A 55 13.71 -8.61 -8.36
C VAL A 55 13.61 -8.52 -6.84
N TYR A 56 12.41 -8.60 -6.28
CA TYR A 56 12.19 -8.67 -4.82
C TYR A 56 10.91 -9.45 -4.48
N ASP A 57 10.84 -9.91 -3.24
CA ASP A 57 9.64 -10.51 -2.66
C ASP A 57 9.28 -9.80 -1.34
N GLN A 58 8.02 -9.47 -1.17
CA GLN A 58 7.47 -8.89 0.05
C GLN A 58 6.81 -10.00 0.87
N LYS A 59 7.52 -10.53 1.85
CA LYS A 59 6.97 -11.52 2.77
C LYS A 59 6.10 -10.84 3.82
N LEU A 60 4.92 -11.40 4.07
CA LEU A 60 4.11 -11.06 5.23
C LEU A 60 4.76 -11.71 6.45
N LEU A 61 5.04 -10.90 7.47
CA LEU A 61 5.63 -11.35 8.73
C LEU A 61 4.56 -11.31 9.83
N PRO A 62 4.66 -12.17 10.85
CA PRO A 62 3.82 -12.04 12.03
C PRO A 62 4.09 -10.71 12.73
N LEU A 63 3.12 -10.24 13.52
CA LEU A 63 3.33 -9.10 14.40
C LEU A 63 4.46 -9.41 15.38
N SER A 64 5.30 -8.41 15.67
CA SER A 64 6.33 -8.54 16.73
C SER A 64 5.68 -8.72 18.10
N ASP A 65 6.45 -9.22 19.07
CA ASP A 65 5.97 -9.42 20.43
C ASP A 65 5.49 -8.10 21.07
N GLU A 66 6.16 -6.97 20.77
CA GLU A 66 5.74 -5.64 21.23
C GLU A 66 4.39 -5.25 20.60
N ALA A 67 4.19 -5.49 19.30
CA ALA A 67 2.94 -5.19 18.63
C ALA A 67 1.80 -6.09 19.15
N GLN A 68 2.07 -7.39 19.38
CA GLN A 68 1.11 -8.31 19.99
C GLN A 68 0.74 -7.84 21.41
N SER A 69 1.72 -7.45 22.22
CA SER A 69 1.51 -6.93 23.57
C SER A 69 0.69 -5.64 23.56
N ALA A 70 0.95 -4.72 22.64
CA ALA A 70 0.15 -3.50 22.45
C ALA A 70 -1.30 -3.83 22.07
N MET A 71 -1.49 -4.82 21.19
CA MET A 71 -2.83 -5.28 20.79
C MET A 71 -3.57 -6.00 21.92
N ALA A 72 -2.90 -6.69 22.82
CA ALA A 72 -3.50 -7.35 23.99
C ALA A 72 -3.81 -6.36 25.13
N GLY A 73 -3.20 -5.18 25.15
CA GLY A 73 -3.39 -4.15 26.17
C GLY A 73 -4.76 -3.46 26.10
N THR A 74 -4.94 -2.40 26.90
CA THR A 74 -6.19 -1.60 26.96
C THR A 74 -6.08 -0.22 26.31
N ALA A 75 -4.86 0.24 26.02
CA ALA A 75 -4.62 1.54 25.38
C ALA A 75 -5.08 1.57 23.92
N PRO A 76 -5.48 2.75 23.38
CA PRO A 76 -5.72 2.93 21.96
C PRO A 76 -4.48 2.60 21.12
N VAL A 77 -4.68 1.99 19.95
CA VAL A 77 -3.60 1.63 19.02
C VAL A 77 -3.81 2.36 17.71
N ILE A 78 -2.80 3.05 17.23
CA ILE A 78 -2.81 3.67 15.88
C ILE A 78 -2.08 2.73 14.93
N ALA A 79 -2.81 2.28 13.88
CA ALA A 79 -2.29 1.33 12.88
C ALA A 79 -2.21 1.98 11.50
N PRO A 80 -1.01 2.40 11.03
CA PRO A 80 -0.82 2.85 9.65
C PRO A 80 -0.80 1.65 8.70
N LEU A 81 -1.71 1.62 7.71
CA LEU A 81 -1.87 0.52 6.76
C LEU A 81 -1.66 1.04 5.33
N LEU A 82 -0.63 0.53 4.65
CA LEU A 82 -0.13 1.06 3.39
C LEU A 82 -0.53 0.22 2.16
N SER A 83 -1.15 -0.93 2.35
CA SER A 83 -1.62 -1.76 1.25
C SER A 83 -2.77 -2.67 1.67
N PRO A 84 -3.68 -3.05 0.74
CA PRO A 84 -4.74 -4.02 1.04
C PRO A 84 -4.18 -5.33 1.59
N ARG A 85 -3.08 -5.83 1.01
CA ARG A 85 -2.43 -7.08 1.43
C ARG A 85 -1.92 -7.02 2.87
N SER A 86 -1.27 -5.90 3.26
CA SER A 86 -0.81 -5.71 4.65
C SER A 86 -1.98 -5.54 5.60
N ALA A 87 -3.05 -4.86 5.17
CA ALA A 87 -4.25 -4.68 5.98
C ALA A 87 -4.98 -6.01 6.22
N SER A 88 -5.16 -6.85 5.18
CA SER A 88 -5.73 -8.19 5.36
C SER A 88 -4.93 -9.01 6.36
N HIS A 89 -3.61 -9.03 6.18
CA HIS A 89 -2.73 -9.78 7.08
C HIS A 89 -2.76 -9.26 8.53
N PHE A 90 -2.87 -7.94 8.72
CA PHE A 90 -3.05 -7.34 10.04
C PHE A 90 -4.38 -7.79 10.68
N VAL A 91 -5.49 -7.71 9.93
CA VAL A 91 -6.82 -8.16 10.40
C VAL A 91 -6.82 -9.65 10.78
N GLU A 92 -6.16 -10.49 9.98
CA GLU A 92 -6.05 -11.93 10.26
C GLU A 92 -5.31 -12.25 11.57
N GLN A 93 -4.36 -11.38 11.97
CA GLN A 93 -3.56 -11.59 13.20
C GLN A 93 -4.19 -10.96 14.44
N VAL A 94 -5.07 -9.96 14.24
CA VAL A 94 -5.65 -9.19 15.33
C VAL A 94 -7.13 -9.56 15.47
N GLY A 95 -7.47 -10.27 16.55
CA GLY A 95 -8.86 -10.73 16.78
C GLY A 95 -9.83 -9.59 17.11
N ASP A 96 -9.38 -8.52 17.78
CA ASP A 96 -10.20 -7.37 18.21
C ASP A 96 -9.59 -6.05 17.72
N LEU A 97 -10.36 -5.33 16.93
CA LEU A 97 -10.00 -4.03 16.34
C LEU A 97 -10.70 -2.84 17.02
N ALA A 98 -11.52 -3.06 18.05
CA ALA A 98 -12.35 -2.02 18.67
C ALA A 98 -11.55 -0.82 19.22
N ARG A 99 -10.26 -0.99 19.49
CA ARG A 99 -9.35 0.06 19.99
C ARG A 99 -8.40 0.58 18.91
N VAL A 100 -8.52 0.06 17.68
CA VAL A 100 -7.62 0.41 16.59
C VAL A 100 -8.14 1.67 15.87
N HIS A 101 -7.31 2.69 15.83
CA HIS A 101 -7.45 3.85 14.97
C HIS A 101 -6.63 3.60 13.70
N ALA A 102 -7.26 3.15 12.64
CA ALA A 102 -6.58 2.82 11.39
C ALA A 102 -6.33 4.09 10.56
N VAL A 103 -5.09 4.29 10.13
CA VAL A 103 -4.72 5.30 9.13
C VAL A 103 -4.39 4.57 7.84
N VAL A 104 -5.20 4.73 6.82
CA VAL A 104 -5.11 3.96 5.58
C VAL A 104 -4.73 4.84 4.39
N ILE A 105 -3.82 4.35 3.54
CA ILE A 105 -3.27 5.13 2.43
C ILE A 105 -4.26 5.38 1.29
N SER A 106 -5.33 4.58 1.22
CA SER A 106 -6.33 4.69 0.13
C SER A 106 -7.65 4.05 0.50
N PRO A 107 -8.76 4.38 -0.20
CA PRO A 107 -10.04 3.71 -0.02
C PRO A 107 -9.99 2.19 -0.21
N ALA A 108 -9.14 1.71 -1.12
CA ALA A 108 -8.95 0.27 -1.35
C ALA A 108 -8.36 -0.46 -0.12
N VAL A 109 -7.60 0.23 0.73
CA VAL A 109 -7.11 -0.31 2.00
C VAL A 109 -8.21 -0.26 3.06
N ALA A 110 -9.00 0.82 3.10
CA ALA A 110 -10.14 0.93 4.01
C ALA A 110 -11.16 -0.19 3.78
N ALA A 111 -11.44 -0.53 2.54
CA ALA A 111 -12.40 -1.57 2.15
C ALA A 111 -12.03 -3.00 2.62
N VAL A 112 -10.79 -3.21 3.07
CA VAL A 112 -10.35 -4.50 3.63
C VAL A 112 -10.71 -4.63 5.12
N LEU A 113 -10.85 -3.50 5.81
CA LEU A 113 -11.18 -3.49 7.24
C LEU A 113 -12.67 -3.82 7.42
N PRO A 114 -13.02 -4.71 8.38
CA PRO A 114 -14.42 -5.01 8.65
C PRO A 114 -15.18 -3.75 9.08
N GLU A 115 -16.38 -3.57 8.56
CA GLU A 115 -17.22 -2.41 8.85
C GLU A 115 -17.53 -2.32 10.35
N GLY A 116 -17.34 -1.15 10.93
CA GLY A 116 -17.60 -0.87 12.35
C GLY A 116 -16.64 -1.57 13.33
N ALA A 117 -15.66 -2.34 12.87
CA ALA A 117 -14.75 -3.05 13.76
C ALA A 117 -13.69 -2.15 14.41
N CYS A 118 -13.23 -1.12 13.71
CA CYS A 118 -12.21 -0.19 14.22
C CYS A 118 -12.82 0.96 15.00
N ALA A 119 -12.09 1.50 15.99
CA ALA A 119 -12.45 2.72 16.70
C ALA A 119 -12.61 3.91 15.74
N SER A 120 -11.72 4.01 14.75
CA SER A 120 -11.85 4.95 13.64
C SER A 120 -11.03 4.50 12.42
N ILE A 121 -11.43 4.97 11.23
CA ILE A 121 -10.68 4.78 9.99
C ILE A 121 -10.48 6.15 9.35
N GLN A 122 -9.22 6.56 9.17
CA GLN A 122 -8.84 7.78 8.45
C GLN A 122 -8.18 7.42 7.13
N VAL A 123 -8.78 7.86 6.03
CA VAL A 123 -8.22 7.66 4.68
C VAL A 123 -7.36 8.86 4.32
N ALA A 124 -6.13 8.63 3.90
CA ALA A 124 -5.25 9.70 3.43
C ALA A 124 -5.84 10.37 2.19
N GLN A 125 -5.83 11.71 2.16
CA GLN A 125 -6.32 12.49 1.01
C GLN A 125 -5.46 12.27 -0.23
N GLN A 126 -4.17 12.04 -0.03
CA GLN A 126 -3.22 11.66 -1.07
C GLN A 126 -2.42 10.43 -0.63
N PRO A 127 -2.13 9.48 -1.53
CA PRO A 127 -1.43 8.24 -1.18
C PRO A 127 0.09 8.48 -1.01
N THR A 128 0.46 9.36 -0.09
CA THR A 128 1.84 9.74 0.19
C THR A 128 2.23 9.44 1.63
N GLY A 129 3.51 9.11 1.87
CA GLY A 129 4.04 8.91 3.22
C GLY A 129 3.91 10.15 4.10
N LEU A 130 3.99 11.35 3.51
CA LEU A 130 3.81 12.61 4.23
C LEU A 130 2.39 12.75 4.79
N GLU A 131 1.39 12.43 3.97
CA GLU A 131 -0.02 12.51 4.39
C GLU A 131 -0.35 11.45 5.44
N MET A 132 0.17 10.23 5.28
CA MET A 132 0.06 9.18 6.29
C MET A 132 0.65 9.63 7.64
N ARG A 133 1.84 10.23 7.62
CA ARG A 133 2.48 10.75 8.83
C ARG A 133 1.65 11.84 9.50
N ARG A 134 1.13 12.81 8.75
CA ARG A 134 0.26 13.88 9.28
C ARG A 134 -0.98 13.34 9.97
N ASN A 135 -1.63 12.34 9.37
CA ASN A 135 -2.82 11.73 9.97
C ASN A 135 -2.48 10.98 11.27
N VAL A 136 -1.34 10.30 11.33
CA VAL A 136 -0.85 9.66 12.57
C VAL A 136 -0.54 10.71 13.65
N GLU A 137 0.18 11.78 13.31
CA GLU A 137 0.51 12.87 14.24
C GLU A 137 -0.75 13.54 14.82
N LYS A 138 -1.77 13.73 13.98
CA LYS A 138 -3.06 14.26 14.42
C LYS A 138 -3.75 13.35 15.44
N LEU A 139 -3.86 12.06 15.15
CA LEU A 139 -4.45 11.08 16.07
C LEU A 139 -3.67 10.99 17.39
N LEU A 140 -2.34 11.06 17.34
CA LEU A 140 -1.50 11.08 18.54
C LEU A 140 -1.77 12.31 19.41
N ALA A 141 -2.02 13.46 18.80
CA ALA A 141 -2.39 14.68 19.54
C ALA A 141 -3.77 14.52 20.18
N ASP A 142 -4.74 14.02 19.43
CA ASP A 142 -6.12 13.81 19.90
C ASP A 142 -6.17 12.78 21.06
N CYS A 143 -5.44 11.68 20.96
CA CYS A 143 -5.36 10.65 22.00
C CYS A 143 -4.61 11.10 23.29
N ARG A 144 -3.78 12.15 23.23
CA ARG A 144 -3.11 12.71 24.41
C ARG A 144 -3.96 13.68 25.20
N LEU A 145 -5.03 14.17 24.59
CA LEU A 145 -5.95 15.13 25.18
C LEU A 145 -7.22 14.48 25.79
N ALA A 146 -7.38 13.17 25.55
CA ALA A 146 -8.46 12.36 26.11
C ALA A 146 -7.94 11.48 27.26
#